data_c2caf0fbd67ee809fa3cc2280d7c625e
#
_entry.id   c2caf0fbd67ee809fa3cc2280d7c625e
#
_cell.length_a   1.000
_cell.length_b   1.000
_cell.length_c   1.000
_cell.angle_alpha   90.00
_cell.angle_beta   90.00
_cell.angle_gamma   90.00
#
_symmetry.space_group_name_H-M   'P 1'
#
loop_
_entity.id
_entity.type
_entity.pdbx_description
1 polymer ?
#
loop_
_entity_poly.entity_id
_entity_poly.type
_entity_poly.pdbx_seq_one_letter_code
_entity_poly.pdbx_strand_id
1 'polypeptide(L)'
;MRDMPYTQNPNMPKVRRDAVNLVKYRKWSMRKVARHYGVQASTVSRWCRHPWATGWHEIATKSSRPETSPNALSREVVSAIIEKRIGRRRCGQVIHQELLRDGISVSLPSVQRTLDRCGLIKKRSPWKRPHDYTPRPEAAFAGALLEADTVHIMLADRSRIYVYTLVDLFSRFAYAEVMEKISSQRSISFIARAKKKTPFSFKMIQTDHGPEFSTWFTHGMWSMNILHRHSRVRQSNDNAHIERFNRTIQEECLDRTAHTIKHFKVALRKYLPYYNTERLHMGINYQTPLEVLRRS
;
A
#
# COMPACT_ATOMS: atom_id res chain seq x y z
N MET A 1 -16.54 -32.60 -3.63
CA MET A 1 -16.35 -32.22 -2.21
C MET A 1 -14.93 -32.62 -1.84
N ARG A 2 -14.01 -31.67 -1.57
CA ARG A 2 -12.68 -32.02 -1.06
C ARG A 2 -12.85 -32.45 0.39
N ASP A 3 -12.46 -33.68 0.72
CA ASP A 3 -12.47 -34.18 2.10
C ASP A 3 -11.62 -33.26 2.97
N MET A 4 -12.28 -32.52 3.86
CA MET A 4 -11.55 -31.71 4.84
C MET A 4 -10.85 -32.68 5.80
N PRO A 5 -9.58 -32.43 6.15
CA PRO A 5 -8.86 -33.23 7.12
C PRO A 5 -9.69 -33.37 8.40
N TYR A 6 -9.79 -34.57 8.94
CA TYR A 6 -10.58 -34.91 10.14
C TYR A 6 -10.33 -33.95 11.32
N THR A 7 -9.11 -33.46 11.44
CA THR A 7 -8.71 -32.50 12.50
C THR A 7 -9.24 -31.08 12.31
N GLN A 8 -9.70 -30.71 11.11
CA GLN A 8 -10.20 -29.35 10.77
C GLN A 8 -11.73 -29.27 10.78
N ASN A 9 -12.44 -30.38 11.01
CA ASN A 9 -13.89 -30.37 11.09
C ASN A 9 -14.34 -29.63 12.36
N PRO A 10 -15.09 -28.51 12.27
CA PRO A 10 -15.54 -27.73 13.42
C PRO A 10 -16.46 -28.49 14.37
N ASN A 11 -17.09 -29.56 13.91
CA ASN A 11 -18.00 -30.41 14.72
C ASN A 11 -17.26 -31.49 15.52
N MET A 12 -15.96 -31.70 15.31
CA MET A 12 -15.20 -32.74 16.00
C MET A 12 -15.23 -32.63 17.55
N PRO A 13 -15.15 -31.43 18.15
CA PRO A 13 -15.29 -31.31 19.62
C PRO A 13 -16.61 -31.90 20.15
N LYS A 14 -17.71 -31.63 19.45
CA LYS A 14 -19.04 -32.18 19.78
C LYS A 14 -19.10 -33.69 19.61
N VAL A 15 -18.60 -34.21 18.48
CA VAL A 15 -18.55 -35.65 18.20
C VAL A 15 -17.76 -36.39 19.28
N ARG A 16 -16.64 -35.84 19.75
CA ARG A 16 -15.86 -36.45 20.86
C ARG A 16 -16.64 -36.48 22.16
N ARG A 17 -17.31 -35.37 22.53
CA ARG A 17 -18.21 -35.31 23.68
C ARG A 17 -19.30 -36.38 23.60
N ASP A 18 -19.98 -36.44 22.45
CA ASP A 18 -21.12 -37.36 22.27
C ASP A 18 -20.66 -38.83 22.28
N ALA A 19 -19.49 -39.12 21.68
CA ALA A 19 -18.87 -40.45 21.76
C ALA A 19 -18.56 -40.86 23.24
N VAL A 20 -17.99 -39.93 24.02
CA VAL A 20 -17.74 -40.16 25.45
C VAL A 20 -19.05 -40.36 26.21
N ASN A 21 -20.09 -39.58 25.91
CA ASN A 21 -21.41 -39.72 26.52
C ASN A 21 -22.00 -41.12 26.28
N LEU A 22 -21.96 -41.60 25.03
CA LEU A 22 -22.43 -42.95 24.67
C LEU A 22 -21.72 -44.06 25.45
N VAL A 23 -20.41 -43.94 25.68
CA VAL A 23 -19.63 -44.90 26.46
C VAL A 23 -19.97 -44.82 27.95
N LYS A 24 -19.86 -43.61 28.54
CA LYS A 24 -19.94 -43.44 30.00
C LYS A 24 -21.36 -43.55 30.54
N TYR A 25 -22.32 -42.98 29.89
CA TYR A 25 -23.70 -42.90 30.39
C TYR A 25 -24.67 -43.88 29.71
N ARG A 26 -24.54 -44.05 28.38
CA ARG A 26 -25.40 -45.01 27.64
C ARG A 26 -24.86 -46.44 27.66
N LYS A 27 -23.69 -46.68 28.28
CA LYS A 27 -23.03 -47.98 28.44
C LYS A 27 -22.77 -48.73 27.13
N TRP A 28 -22.60 -48.01 26.02
CA TRP A 28 -22.20 -48.61 24.76
C TRP A 28 -20.74 -49.09 24.85
N SER A 29 -20.46 -50.25 24.24
CA SER A 29 -19.06 -50.67 24.12
C SER A 29 -18.26 -49.72 23.21
N MET A 30 -16.97 -49.52 23.48
CA MET A 30 -16.10 -48.69 22.68
C MET A 30 -16.06 -49.10 21.20
N ARG A 31 -16.18 -50.42 20.92
CA ARG A 31 -16.27 -50.97 19.56
C ARG A 31 -17.57 -50.57 18.85
N LYS A 32 -18.70 -50.53 19.57
CA LYS A 32 -20.00 -50.09 19.03
C LYS A 32 -19.96 -48.60 18.70
N VAL A 33 -19.40 -47.76 19.58
CA VAL A 33 -19.24 -46.32 19.37
C VAL A 33 -18.29 -46.05 18.20
N ALA A 34 -17.19 -46.80 18.12
CA ALA A 34 -16.22 -46.68 17.02
C ALA A 34 -16.86 -46.95 15.65
N ARG A 35 -17.69 -47.99 15.55
CA ARG A 35 -18.46 -48.29 14.31
C ARG A 35 -19.45 -47.18 13.98
N HIS A 36 -20.15 -46.65 14.99
CA HIS A 36 -21.14 -45.58 14.81
C HIS A 36 -20.53 -44.28 14.23
N TYR A 37 -19.34 -43.91 14.68
CA TYR A 37 -18.67 -42.69 14.21
C TYR A 37 -17.62 -42.93 13.10
N GLY A 38 -17.48 -44.18 12.60
CA GLY A 38 -16.50 -44.47 11.56
C GLY A 38 -15.04 -44.29 11.98
N VAL A 39 -14.72 -44.54 13.26
CA VAL A 39 -13.37 -44.38 13.82
C VAL A 39 -12.87 -45.69 14.45
N GLN A 40 -11.58 -45.76 14.74
CA GLN A 40 -11.03 -46.94 15.46
C GLN A 40 -11.41 -46.92 16.95
N ALA A 41 -11.54 -48.12 17.55
CA ALA A 41 -11.84 -48.23 18.98
C ALA A 41 -10.76 -47.61 19.90
N SER A 42 -9.50 -47.63 19.47
CA SER A 42 -8.38 -46.92 20.14
C SER A 42 -8.59 -45.38 20.16
N THR A 43 -9.20 -44.84 19.15
CA THR A 43 -9.54 -43.41 19.09
C THR A 43 -10.61 -43.06 20.11
N VAL A 44 -11.67 -43.87 20.22
CA VAL A 44 -12.72 -43.70 21.25
C VAL A 44 -12.12 -43.86 22.65
N SER A 45 -11.26 -44.85 22.88
CA SER A 45 -10.55 -45.03 24.14
C SER A 45 -9.74 -43.80 24.55
N ARG A 46 -9.02 -43.22 23.58
CA ARG A 46 -8.23 -41.96 23.79
C ARG A 46 -9.15 -40.80 24.19
N TRP A 47 -10.30 -40.66 23.56
CA TRP A 47 -11.27 -39.64 23.93
C TRP A 47 -11.82 -39.84 25.34
N CYS A 48 -12.12 -41.08 25.75
CA CYS A 48 -12.60 -41.38 27.07
C CYS A 48 -11.55 -41.16 28.18
N ARG A 49 -10.26 -41.21 27.86
CA ARG A 49 -9.17 -40.96 28.81
C ARG A 49 -8.80 -39.45 28.90
N HIS A 50 -9.39 -38.62 28.04
CA HIS A 50 -9.10 -37.17 28.09
C HIS A 50 -9.55 -36.57 29.42
N PRO A 51 -8.79 -35.66 30.09
CA PRO A 51 -9.17 -35.06 31.37
C PRO A 51 -10.59 -34.45 31.37
N TRP A 52 -11.00 -33.88 30.26
CA TRP A 52 -12.33 -33.26 30.07
C TRP A 52 -13.37 -34.23 29.53
N ALA A 53 -13.14 -35.53 29.58
CA ALA A 53 -14.06 -36.56 29.09
C ALA A 53 -15.22 -36.81 30.07
N THR A 54 -15.96 -35.75 30.40
CA THR A 54 -17.12 -35.84 31.28
C THR A 54 -18.39 -36.32 30.55
N GLY A 55 -18.41 -36.26 29.22
CA GLY A 55 -19.61 -36.50 28.40
C GLY A 55 -20.52 -35.26 28.27
N TRP A 56 -20.23 -34.20 29.02
CA TRP A 56 -20.97 -32.93 29.00
C TRP A 56 -20.19 -31.81 28.29
N HIS A 57 -18.88 -31.80 28.45
CA HIS A 57 -18.02 -30.77 27.85
C HIS A 57 -17.46 -31.24 26.52
N GLU A 58 -17.37 -30.29 25.57
CA GLU A 58 -16.73 -30.53 24.29
C GLU A 58 -15.22 -30.74 24.46
N ILE A 59 -14.68 -31.77 23.79
CA ILE A 59 -13.24 -32.03 23.80
C ILE A 59 -12.59 -31.31 22.60
N ALA A 60 -11.98 -30.14 22.88
CA ALA A 60 -11.38 -29.30 21.87
C ALA A 60 -10.31 -30.02 21.04
N THR A 61 -10.20 -29.65 19.77
CA THR A 61 -9.09 -30.08 18.92
C THR A 61 -7.85 -29.29 19.29
N LYS A 62 -6.80 -29.96 19.73
CA LYS A 62 -5.50 -29.32 19.97
C LYS A 62 -4.93 -28.84 18.64
N SER A 63 -4.25 -27.68 18.65
CA SER A 63 -3.50 -27.20 17.50
C SER A 63 -2.42 -28.22 17.12
N SER A 64 -2.35 -28.56 15.83
CA SER A 64 -1.23 -29.35 15.28
C SER A 64 -0.04 -28.49 14.87
N ARG A 65 -0.14 -27.17 15.09
CA ARG A 65 0.94 -26.24 14.76
C ARG A 65 2.13 -26.49 15.69
N PRO A 66 3.35 -26.62 15.16
CA PRO A 66 4.55 -26.72 15.96
C PRO A 66 4.68 -25.51 16.91
N GLU A 67 5.13 -25.73 18.12
CA GLU A 67 5.39 -24.66 19.10
C GLU A 67 6.60 -23.80 18.67
N THR A 68 7.56 -24.41 18.00
CA THR A 68 8.73 -23.76 17.47
C THR A 68 8.77 -23.87 15.94
N SER A 69 9.26 -22.84 15.28
CA SER A 69 9.47 -22.81 13.84
C SER A 69 10.93 -22.42 13.57
N PRO A 70 11.80 -23.39 13.14
CA PRO A 70 13.21 -23.10 12.85
C PRO A 70 13.40 -22.00 11.80
N ASN A 71 12.44 -21.87 10.89
CA ASN A 71 12.46 -20.87 9.81
C ASN A 71 11.71 -19.57 10.18
N ALA A 72 11.43 -19.32 11.45
CA ALA A 72 10.84 -18.05 11.86
C ALA A 72 11.84 -16.91 11.67
N LEU A 73 11.35 -15.76 11.19
CA LEU A 73 12.17 -14.54 11.14
C LEU A 73 12.60 -14.13 12.55
N SER A 74 13.81 -13.60 12.68
CA SER A 74 14.29 -13.03 13.94
C SER A 74 13.43 -11.83 14.36
N ARG A 75 13.45 -11.50 15.65
CA ARG A 75 12.66 -10.37 16.18
C ARG A 75 13.09 -9.05 15.56
N GLU A 76 14.40 -8.88 15.32
CA GLU A 76 14.99 -7.69 14.71
C GLU A 76 14.46 -7.46 13.30
N VAL A 77 14.41 -8.52 12.46
CA VAL A 77 13.86 -8.45 11.10
C VAL A 77 12.36 -8.14 11.13
N VAL A 78 11.61 -8.74 12.05
CA VAL A 78 10.17 -8.44 12.21
C VAL A 78 9.97 -6.98 12.62
N SER A 79 10.75 -6.46 13.58
CA SER A 79 10.69 -5.05 13.98
C SER A 79 11.00 -4.10 12.82
N ALA A 80 12.05 -4.37 12.06
CA ALA A 80 12.42 -3.57 10.89
C ALA A 80 11.28 -3.52 9.83
N ILE A 81 10.59 -4.65 9.58
CA ILE A 81 9.42 -4.69 8.69
C ILE A 81 8.31 -3.78 9.22
N ILE A 82 8.00 -3.86 10.52
CA ILE A 82 6.92 -3.09 11.16
C ILE A 82 7.26 -1.59 11.15
N GLU A 83 8.46 -1.21 11.52
CA GLU A 83 8.93 0.18 11.55
C GLU A 83 8.83 0.85 10.17
N LYS A 84 9.33 0.19 9.11
CA LYS A 84 9.20 0.69 7.74
C LYS A 84 7.73 0.83 7.32
N ARG A 85 6.85 -0.08 7.77
CA ARG A 85 5.41 0.00 7.47
C ARG A 85 4.73 1.16 8.20
N ILE A 86 4.96 1.30 9.50
CA ILE A 86 4.32 2.33 10.33
C ILE A 86 4.90 3.70 10.01
N GLY A 87 6.22 3.80 9.93
CA GLY A 87 6.91 5.06 9.71
C GLY A 87 6.45 5.78 8.45
N ARG A 88 6.35 5.09 7.31
CA ARG A 88 6.07 5.71 6.00
C ARG A 88 4.96 5.04 5.19
N ARG A 89 4.17 4.15 5.78
CA ARG A 89 3.05 3.42 5.15
C ARG A 89 3.41 2.70 3.84
N ARG A 90 4.65 2.20 3.73
CA ARG A 90 5.14 1.49 2.55
C ARG A 90 4.37 0.19 2.28
N CYS A 91 4.22 -0.19 1.00
CA CYS A 91 3.72 -1.52 0.64
C CYS A 91 4.80 -2.59 0.85
N GLY A 92 4.37 -3.86 0.97
CA GLY A 92 5.27 -4.97 1.27
C GLY A 92 6.41 -5.15 0.27
N GLN A 93 6.17 -4.87 -1.04
CA GLN A 93 7.21 -4.94 -2.07
C GLN A 93 8.30 -3.88 -1.87
N VAL A 94 7.90 -2.64 -1.55
CA VAL A 94 8.88 -1.56 -1.29
C VAL A 94 9.66 -1.86 -0.02
N ILE A 95 8.99 -2.31 1.06
CA ILE A 95 9.67 -2.72 2.30
C ILE A 95 10.69 -3.82 2.03
N HIS A 96 10.34 -4.82 1.22
CA HIS A 96 11.27 -5.89 0.83
C HIS A 96 12.52 -5.33 0.14
N GLN A 97 12.36 -4.41 -0.82
CA GLN A 97 13.49 -3.80 -1.53
C GLN A 97 14.34 -2.90 -0.61
N GLU A 98 13.71 -2.15 0.30
CA GLU A 98 14.43 -1.35 1.29
C GLU A 98 15.25 -2.25 2.24
N LEU A 99 14.69 -3.38 2.70
CA LEU A 99 15.42 -4.33 3.55
C LEU A 99 16.61 -4.96 2.83
N LEU A 100 16.45 -5.31 1.54
CA LEU A 100 17.58 -5.81 0.74
C LEU A 100 18.70 -4.77 0.60
N ARG A 101 18.37 -3.49 0.42
CA ARG A 101 19.35 -2.39 0.38
C ARG A 101 20.04 -2.18 1.74
N ASP A 102 19.33 -2.41 2.84
CA ASP A 102 19.89 -2.38 4.19
C ASP A 102 20.71 -3.64 4.55
N GLY A 103 20.92 -4.57 3.58
CA GLY A 103 21.65 -5.81 3.78
C GLY A 103 20.85 -6.91 4.49
N ILE A 104 19.55 -6.74 4.70
CA ILE A 104 18.68 -7.72 5.34
C ILE A 104 18.04 -8.62 4.29
N SER A 105 18.55 -9.85 4.18
CA SER A 105 18.01 -10.86 3.25
C SER A 105 16.74 -11.49 3.82
N VAL A 106 15.59 -11.21 3.21
CA VAL A 106 14.28 -11.76 3.58
C VAL A 106 13.42 -11.92 2.32
N SER A 107 12.62 -12.98 2.23
CA SER A 107 11.75 -13.16 1.07
C SER A 107 10.52 -12.25 1.11
N LEU A 108 10.05 -11.78 -0.05
CA LEU A 108 8.83 -10.99 -0.17
C LEU A 108 7.59 -11.67 0.47
N PRO A 109 7.35 -13.00 0.28
CA PRO A 109 6.26 -13.68 0.97
C PRO A 109 6.36 -13.63 2.50
N SER A 110 7.58 -13.63 3.05
CA SER A 110 7.80 -13.53 4.50
C SER A 110 7.47 -12.12 5.01
N VAL A 111 7.84 -11.08 4.27
CA VAL A 111 7.43 -9.70 4.57
C VAL A 111 5.89 -9.57 4.55
N GLN A 112 5.25 -10.07 3.50
CA GLN A 112 3.78 -10.00 3.37
C GLN A 112 3.06 -10.74 4.49
N ARG A 113 3.50 -11.98 4.83
CA ARG A 113 2.92 -12.77 5.94
C ARG A 113 3.12 -12.09 7.30
N THR A 114 4.25 -11.42 7.49
CA THR A 114 4.51 -10.66 8.73
C THR A 114 3.55 -9.47 8.84
N LEU A 115 3.39 -8.69 7.77
CA LEU A 115 2.46 -7.57 7.73
C LEU A 115 1.00 -8.01 7.94
N ASP A 116 0.59 -9.14 7.34
CA ASP A 116 -0.76 -9.68 7.49
C ASP A 116 -1.01 -10.15 8.92
N ARG A 117 -0.08 -10.89 9.51
CA ARG A 117 -0.13 -11.37 10.90
C ARG A 117 -0.23 -10.24 11.91
N CYS A 118 0.43 -9.11 11.62
CA CYS A 118 0.38 -7.90 12.46
C CYS A 118 -0.85 -7.00 12.15
N GLY A 119 -1.77 -7.42 11.28
CA GLY A 119 -2.95 -6.63 10.93
C GLY A 119 -2.64 -5.35 10.13
N LEU A 120 -1.46 -5.26 9.55
CA LEU A 120 -0.98 -4.07 8.83
C LEU A 120 -1.33 -4.07 7.32
N ILE A 121 -2.07 -5.08 6.85
CA ILE A 121 -2.58 -5.16 5.48
C ILE A 121 -4.08 -4.92 5.48
N LYS A 122 -4.53 -3.87 4.78
CA LYS A 122 -5.95 -3.68 4.50
C LYS A 122 -6.39 -4.70 3.45
N LYS A 123 -7.39 -5.53 3.76
CA LYS A 123 -8.02 -6.42 2.77
C LYS A 123 -8.61 -5.59 1.65
N ARG A 124 -8.24 -5.88 0.41
CA ARG A 124 -8.81 -5.21 -0.76
C ARG A 124 -10.20 -5.77 -1.05
N SER A 125 -11.09 -4.89 -1.57
CA SER A 125 -12.36 -5.34 -2.14
C SER A 125 -12.09 -6.36 -3.27
N PRO A 126 -12.82 -7.48 -3.34
CA PRO A 126 -12.71 -8.44 -4.44
C PRO A 126 -13.14 -7.85 -5.80
N TRP A 127 -13.85 -6.73 -5.79
CA TRP A 127 -14.34 -6.08 -7.01
C TRP A 127 -13.24 -5.27 -7.67
N LYS A 128 -12.71 -5.79 -8.78
CA LYS A 128 -11.89 -5.03 -9.72
C LYS A 128 -12.75 -4.69 -10.92
N ARG A 129 -12.92 -3.40 -11.24
CA ARG A 129 -13.44 -2.99 -12.54
C ARG A 129 -12.39 -3.28 -13.61
N PRO A 130 -12.74 -3.90 -14.75
CA PRO A 130 -11.84 -3.95 -15.89
C PRO A 130 -11.52 -2.52 -16.34
N HIS A 131 -10.26 -2.22 -16.58
CA HIS A 131 -9.82 -0.94 -17.12
C HIS A 131 -9.54 -1.11 -18.60
N ASP A 132 -10.21 -0.33 -19.44
CA ASP A 132 -9.84 -0.20 -20.84
C ASP A 132 -8.51 0.53 -20.94
N TYR A 133 -7.51 -0.17 -21.49
CA TYR A 133 -6.19 0.39 -21.72
C TYR A 133 -6.20 1.24 -22.99
N THR A 134 -6.38 2.54 -22.86
CA THR A 134 -6.07 3.47 -23.95
C THR A 134 -4.59 3.83 -23.86
N PRO A 135 -3.81 3.72 -24.98
CA PRO A 135 -2.39 4.07 -24.96
C PRO A 135 -2.18 5.53 -24.52
N ARG A 136 -1.30 5.74 -23.56
CA ARG A 136 -0.85 7.08 -23.17
C ARG A 136 0.29 7.53 -24.05
N PRO A 137 0.50 8.85 -24.21
CA PRO A 137 1.76 9.34 -24.73
C PRO A 137 2.92 8.85 -23.87
N GLU A 138 3.92 8.22 -24.46
CA GLU A 138 5.12 7.77 -23.76
C GLU A 138 6.04 8.93 -23.47
N ALA A 139 6.54 9.00 -22.25
CA ALA A 139 7.60 9.92 -21.85
C ALA A 139 8.95 9.21 -22.09
N ALA A 140 9.59 9.49 -23.21
CA ALA A 140 10.80 8.77 -23.64
C ALA A 140 12.08 9.18 -22.87
N PHE A 141 12.09 10.35 -22.22
CA PHE A 141 13.22 10.89 -21.44
C PHE A 141 12.73 11.88 -20.39
N ALA A 142 13.59 12.24 -19.46
CA ALA A 142 13.27 13.20 -18.40
C ALA A 142 12.87 14.57 -18.96
N GLY A 143 11.71 15.07 -18.55
CA GLY A 143 11.15 16.32 -19.04
C GLY A 143 10.40 16.25 -20.37
N ALA A 144 10.30 15.06 -21.01
CA ALA A 144 9.51 14.90 -22.24
C ALA A 144 8.03 15.18 -21.98
N LEU A 145 7.48 14.67 -20.89
CA LEU A 145 6.10 14.90 -20.45
C LEU A 145 6.04 15.00 -18.93
N LEU A 146 5.55 16.13 -18.45
CA LEU A 146 5.26 16.35 -17.03
C LEU A 146 3.76 16.48 -16.82
N GLU A 147 3.27 16.06 -15.67
CA GLU A 147 1.91 16.34 -15.21
C GLU A 147 1.94 17.38 -14.10
N ALA A 148 1.07 18.39 -14.17
CA ALA A 148 0.90 19.40 -13.13
C ALA A 148 -0.57 19.44 -12.66
N ASP A 149 -0.74 19.67 -11.34
CA ASP A 149 -2.05 19.69 -10.69
C ASP A 149 -2.00 20.55 -9.42
N THR A 150 -3.16 20.79 -8.82
CA THR A 150 -3.30 21.59 -7.60
C THR A 150 -4.12 20.85 -6.55
N VAL A 151 -3.52 20.58 -5.39
CA VAL A 151 -4.22 20.01 -4.24
C VAL A 151 -4.81 21.13 -3.40
N HIS A 152 -6.13 21.09 -3.16
CA HIS A 152 -6.84 22.05 -2.34
C HIS A 152 -6.93 21.54 -0.89
N ILE A 153 -6.45 22.33 0.06
CA ILE A 153 -6.49 22.01 1.49
C ILE A 153 -7.29 23.06 2.22
N MET A 154 -8.26 22.62 2.99
CA MET A 154 -9.01 23.49 3.88
C MET A 154 -8.34 23.57 5.24
N LEU A 155 -8.09 24.76 5.74
CA LEU A 155 -7.56 25.01 7.08
C LEU A 155 -8.68 25.01 8.13
N ALA A 156 -8.30 24.99 9.41
CA ALA A 156 -9.27 24.98 10.52
C ALA A 156 -10.15 26.23 10.56
N ASP A 157 -9.63 27.38 10.11
CA ASP A 157 -10.34 28.66 9.98
C ASP A 157 -11.23 28.75 8.74
N ARG A 158 -11.42 27.62 8.01
CA ARG A 158 -12.13 27.53 6.73
C ARG A 158 -11.48 28.27 5.55
N SER A 159 -10.31 28.86 5.72
CA SER A 159 -9.52 29.36 4.60
C SER A 159 -8.97 28.20 3.76
N ARG A 160 -8.68 28.46 2.48
CA ARG A 160 -8.11 27.46 1.57
C ARG A 160 -6.68 27.83 1.24
N ILE A 161 -5.84 26.79 1.21
CA ILE A 161 -4.51 26.86 0.64
C ILE A 161 -4.37 25.85 -0.47
N TYR A 162 -3.41 26.06 -1.32
CA TYR A 162 -3.20 25.29 -2.55
C TYR A 162 -1.79 24.75 -2.57
N VAL A 163 -1.65 23.46 -2.81
CA VAL A 163 -0.35 22.82 -3.05
C VAL A 163 -0.25 22.52 -4.53
N TYR A 164 0.52 23.31 -5.23
CA TYR A 164 0.85 23.07 -6.63
C TYR A 164 1.84 21.93 -6.71
N THR A 165 1.59 20.98 -7.57
CA THR A 165 2.35 19.75 -7.74
C THR A 165 2.74 19.57 -9.20
N LEU A 166 3.94 18.99 -9.41
CA LEU A 166 4.49 18.66 -10.71
C LEU A 166 5.22 17.33 -10.61
N VAL A 167 5.04 16.44 -11.57
CA VAL A 167 5.77 15.17 -11.65
C VAL A 167 6.22 14.91 -13.09
N ASP A 168 7.47 14.52 -13.26
CA ASP A 168 7.98 14.00 -14.52
C ASP A 168 7.57 12.54 -14.73
N LEU A 169 7.01 12.21 -15.89
CA LEU A 169 6.49 10.88 -16.16
C LEU A 169 7.58 9.84 -16.39
N PHE A 170 8.74 10.25 -16.84
CA PHE A 170 9.86 9.35 -17.08
C PHE A 170 10.55 8.96 -15.76
N SER A 171 11.08 9.94 -15.05
CA SER A 171 11.88 9.72 -13.84
C SER A 171 11.07 9.62 -12.55
N ARG A 172 9.81 10.08 -12.55
CA ARG A 172 8.99 10.31 -11.35
C ARG A 172 9.53 11.43 -10.45
N PHE A 173 10.48 12.23 -10.93
CA PHE A 173 10.96 13.39 -10.19
C PHE A 173 9.81 14.35 -9.94
N ALA A 174 9.69 14.82 -8.70
CA ALA A 174 8.57 15.64 -8.30
C ALA A 174 8.99 16.97 -7.68
N TYR A 175 8.15 17.97 -7.90
CA TYR A 175 8.27 19.29 -7.30
C TYR A 175 6.91 19.75 -6.78
N ALA A 176 6.88 20.48 -5.67
CA ALA A 176 5.65 21.03 -5.12
C ALA A 176 5.90 22.32 -4.34
N GLU A 177 4.91 23.20 -4.32
CA GLU A 177 4.92 24.44 -3.55
C GLU A 177 3.55 24.75 -2.94
N VAL A 178 3.54 25.37 -1.76
CA VAL A 178 2.32 25.85 -1.09
C VAL A 178 2.08 27.31 -1.45
N MET A 179 0.84 27.61 -1.82
CA MET A 179 0.39 28.98 -2.13
C MET A 179 -0.97 29.27 -1.47
N GLU A 180 -1.20 30.55 -1.16
CA GLU A 180 -2.45 31.03 -0.53
C GLU A 180 -3.59 31.23 -1.53
N LYS A 181 -3.25 31.42 -2.79
CA LYS A 181 -4.22 31.73 -3.86
C LYS A 181 -3.96 30.87 -5.08
N ILE A 182 -5.00 30.57 -5.81
CA ILE A 182 -4.97 29.88 -7.08
C ILE A 182 -5.21 30.88 -8.21
N SER A 183 -4.40 30.83 -9.26
CA SER A 183 -4.57 31.63 -10.49
C SER A 183 -3.63 31.17 -11.57
N SER A 184 -3.92 31.46 -12.84
CA SER A 184 -3.04 31.15 -13.97
C SER A 184 -1.65 31.78 -13.83
N GLN A 185 -1.56 33.03 -13.34
CA GLN A 185 -0.29 33.70 -13.10
C GLN A 185 0.58 32.98 -12.05
N ARG A 186 -0.06 32.42 -11.00
CA ARG A 186 0.63 31.64 -9.97
C ARG A 186 1.08 30.29 -10.51
N SER A 187 0.26 29.64 -11.34
CA SER A 187 0.64 28.40 -12.05
C SER A 187 1.85 28.63 -12.95
N ILE A 188 1.88 29.71 -13.73
CA ILE A 188 3.03 30.10 -14.57
C ILE A 188 4.27 30.32 -13.70
N SER A 189 4.14 31.08 -12.61
CA SER A 189 5.23 31.35 -11.68
C SER A 189 5.76 30.08 -11.01
N PHE A 190 4.86 29.15 -10.67
CA PHE A 190 5.22 27.83 -10.13
C PHE A 190 6.07 27.04 -11.13
N ILE A 191 5.62 26.93 -12.39
CA ILE A 191 6.38 26.21 -13.42
C ILE A 191 7.74 26.88 -13.67
N ALA A 192 7.81 28.21 -13.68
CA ALA A 192 9.08 28.94 -13.85
C ALA A 192 10.07 28.63 -12.70
N ARG A 193 9.59 28.49 -11.46
CA ARG A 193 10.44 28.07 -10.33
C ARG A 193 10.79 26.60 -10.40
N ALA A 194 9.84 25.73 -10.74
CA ALA A 194 10.08 24.30 -10.94
C ALA A 194 11.19 24.06 -11.97
N LYS A 195 11.14 24.76 -13.13
CA LYS A 195 12.17 24.68 -14.19
C LYS A 195 13.57 25.03 -13.69
N LYS A 196 13.69 25.95 -12.70
CA LYS A 196 14.97 26.30 -12.08
C LYS A 196 15.47 25.31 -11.05
N LYS A 197 14.57 24.49 -10.48
CA LYS A 197 14.85 23.54 -9.38
C LYS A 197 15.01 22.10 -9.83
N THR A 198 14.60 21.80 -11.05
CA THR A 198 14.73 20.46 -11.64
C THR A 198 15.99 20.35 -12.48
N PRO A 199 16.64 19.18 -12.52
CA PRO A 199 17.90 18.98 -13.24
C PRO A 199 17.74 18.71 -14.75
N PHE A 200 16.54 18.91 -15.32
CA PHE A 200 16.24 18.67 -16.74
C PHE A 200 15.35 19.77 -17.31
N SER A 201 15.33 19.90 -18.64
CA SER A 201 14.48 20.84 -19.35
C SER A 201 13.08 20.27 -19.59
N PHE A 202 12.06 21.15 -19.63
CA PHE A 202 10.67 20.77 -19.87
C PHE A 202 10.31 20.92 -21.33
N LYS A 203 9.81 19.84 -21.96
CA LYS A 203 9.27 19.89 -23.33
C LYS A 203 7.76 20.08 -23.35
N MET A 204 7.04 19.33 -22.53
CA MET A 204 5.58 19.36 -22.51
C MET A 204 5.05 19.23 -21.09
N ILE A 205 4.03 20.03 -20.77
CA ILE A 205 3.28 19.91 -19.52
C ILE A 205 1.82 19.56 -19.85
N GLN A 206 1.31 18.55 -19.15
CA GLN A 206 -0.09 18.18 -19.17
C GLN A 206 -0.76 18.61 -17.86
N THR A 207 -1.96 19.17 -17.97
CA THR A 207 -2.80 19.55 -16.83
C THR A 207 -4.22 19.04 -17.02
N ASP A 208 -5.04 19.12 -16.00
CA ASP A 208 -6.48 19.05 -16.14
C ASP A 208 -7.08 20.34 -16.76
N HIS A 209 -8.41 20.46 -16.74
CA HIS A 209 -9.14 21.64 -17.21
C HIS A 209 -9.44 22.65 -16.10
N GLY A 210 -8.65 22.69 -15.02
CA GLY A 210 -8.81 23.66 -13.95
C GLY A 210 -8.66 25.12 -14.45
N PRO A 211 -9.37 26.08 -13.87
CA PRO A 211 -9.31 27.50 -14.29
C PRO A 211 -7.91 28.10 -14.17
N GLU A 212 -7.07 27.57 -13.27
CA GLU A 212 -5.66 27.94 -13.10
C GLU A 212 -4.77 27.53 -14.27
N PHE A 213 -5.24 26.59 -15.12
CA PHE A 213 -4.56 26.11 -16.32
C PHE A 213 -5.25 26.60 -17.60
N SER A 214 -5.86 27.77 -17.54
CA SER A 214 -6.59 28.40 -18.65
C SER A 214 -5.68 28.72 -19.85
N THR A 215 -6.27 29.35 -20.88
CA THR A 215 -5.55 29.83 -22.07
C THR A 215 -4.36 30.73 -21.71
N TRP A 216 -4.48 31.57 -20.66
CA TRP A 216 -3.35 32.38 -20.16
C TRP A 216 -2.18 31.53 -19.68
N PHE A 217 -2.44 30.41 -19.02
CA PHE A 217 -1.40 29.46 -18.67
C PHE A 217 -0.71 28.90 -19.92
N THR A 218 -1.50 28.50 -20.92
CA THR A 218 -0.95 28.02 -22.21
C THR A 218 -0.03 29.04 -22.86
N HIS A 219 -0.42 30.30 -22.93
CA HIS A 219 0.44 31.38 -23.43
C HIS A 219 1.71 31.53 -22.59
N GLY A 220 1.60 31.44 -21.26
CA GLY A 220 2.75 31.43 -20.35
C GLY A 220 3.72 30.28 -20.58
N MET A 221 3.21 29.09 -20.92
CA MET A 221 4.06 27.95 -21.29
C MET A 221 4.78 28.17 -22.61
N TRP A 222 4.08 28.69 -23.62
CA TRP A 222 4.70 29.06 -24.90
C TRP A 222 5.85 30.08 -24.74
N SER A 223 5.65 31.10 -23.90
CA SER A 223 6.73 32.10 -23.65
C SER A 223 7.97 31.47 -22.99
N MET A 224 7.85 30.35 -22.34
CA MET A 224 8.93 29.56 -21.76
C MET A 224 9.46 28.44 -22.67
N ASN A 225 8.96 28.34 -23.89
CA ASN A 225 9.25 27.31 -24.88
C ASN A 225 8.84 25.91 -24.38
N ILE A 226 7.67 25.80 -23.73
CA ILE A 226 7.09 24.58 -23.21
C ILE A 226 5.73 24.35 -23.91
N LEU A 227 5.53 23.16 -24.44
CA LEU A 227 4.23 22.78 -24.99
C LEU A 227 3.25 22.51 -23.82
N HIS A 228 2.00 22.95 -23.98
CA HIS A 228 0.95 22.66 -23.03
C HIS A 228 -0.18 21.88 -23.68
N ARG A 229 -0.67 20.87 -22.97
CA ARG A 229 -1.87 20.11 -23.34
C ARG A 229 -2.76 19.90 -22.13
N HIS A 230 -4.07 19.81 -22.36
CA HIS A 230 -5.00 19.33 -21.36
C HIS A 230 -5.16 17.80 -21.45
N SER A 231 -5.44 17.17 -20.32
CA SER A 231 -5.86 15.76 -20.26
C SER A 231 -7.18 15.59 -21.02
N ARG A 232 -7.38 14.40 -21.58
CA ARG A 232 -8.62 14.10 -22.31
C ARG A 232 -9.80 13.99 -21.35
N VAL A 233 -10.94 14.54 -21.75
CA VAL A 233 -12.17 14.48 -20.95
C VAL A 233 -12.59 13.02 -20.74
N ARG A 234 -12.94 12.66 -19.50
CA ARG A 234 -13.35 11.29 -19.09
C ARG A 234 -12.27 10.21 -19.22
N GLN A 235 -11.00 10.59 -19.35
CA GLN A 235 -9.86 9.68 -19.35
C GLN A 235 -9.07 9.83 -18.03
N SER A 236 -9.56 9.23 -16.96
CA SER A 236 -8.91 9.27 -15.64
C SER A 236 -7.46 8.78 -15.64
N ASN A 237 -7.10 7.98 -16.66
CA ASN A 237 -5.74 7.49 -16.80
C ASN A 237 -4.74 8.56 -17.27
N ASP A 238 -5.18 9.66 -17.88
CA ASP A 238 -4.27 10.70 -18.37
C ASP A 238 -3.52 11.39 -17.23
N ASN A 239 -4.16 11.61 -16.07
CA ASN A 239 -3.55 12.28 -14.90
C ASN A 239 -3.17 11.33 -13.75
N ALA A 240 -3.11 10.01 -13.99
CA ALA A 240 -2.93 9.05 -12.89
C ALA A 240 -1.59 9.15 -12.19
N HIS A 241 -0.54 9.70 -12.80
CA HIS A 241 0.76 9.85 -12.13
C HIS A 241 0.75 11.01 -11.14
N ILE A 242 0.19 12.16 -11.54
CA ILE A 242 0.06 13.29 -10.65
C ILE A 242 -0.96 13.00 -9.52
N GLU A 243 -2.09 12.35 -9.82
CA GLU A 243 -3.04 11.90 -8.79
C GLU A 243 -2.37 10.96 -7.78
N ARG A 244 -1.53 10.04 -8.26
CA ARG A 244 -0.76 9.15 -7.39
C ARG A 244 0.25 9.92 -6.54
N PHE A 245 0.92 10.90 -7.11
CA PHE A 245 1.84 11.77 -6.37
C PHE A 245 1.08 12.61 -5.34
N ASN A 246 -0.04 13.24 -5.72
CA ASN A 246 -0.89 14.01 -4.83
C ASN A 246 -1.35 13.20 -3.62
N ARG A 247 -1.80 11.96 -3.83
CA ARG A 247 -2.14 11.05 -2.73
C ARG A 247 -0.93 10.74 -1.86
N THR A 248 0.22 10.48 -2.48
CA THR A 248 1.45 10.14 -1.76
C THR A 248 1.92 11.29 -0.88
N ILE A 249 1.95 12.53 -1.42
CA ILE A 249 2.37 13.71 -0.66
C ILE A 249 1.38 14.06 0.46
N GLN A 250 0.08 13.85 0.24
CA GLN A 250 -0.92 13.99 1.31
C GLN A 250 -0.66 12.99 2.43
N GLU A 251 -0.64 11.70 2.14
CA GLU A 251 -0.50 10.62 3.14
C GLU A 251 0.86 10.63 3.87
N GLU A 252 1.94 10.96 3.18
CA GLU A 252 3.30 10.86 3.73
C GLU A 252 3.83 12.16 4.32
N CYS A 253 3.26 13.33 3.94
CA CYS A 253 3.75 14.64 4.34
C CYS A 253 2.65 15.54 4.93
N LEU A 254 1.61 15.89 4.16
CA LEU A 254 0.68 16.95 4.53
C LEU A 254 -0.22 16.55 5.70
N ASP A 255 -0.80 15.35 5.69
CA ASP A 255 -1.67 14.83 6.75
C ASP A 255 -0.96 14.62 8.10
N ARG A 256 0.38 14.67 8.10
CA ARG A 256 1.23 14.50 9.28
C ARG A 256 1.76 15.81 9.83
N THR A 257 1.33 16.90 9.25
CA THR A 257 1.86 18.24 9.56
C THR A 257 0.73 19.14 10.05
N ALA A 258 1.05 20.02 10.99
CA ALA A 258 0.07 21.02 11.43
C ALA A 258 -0.44 21.84 10.25
N HIS A 259 -1.77 21.99 10.15
CA HIS A 259 -2.45 22.59 9.01
C HIS A 259 -2.28 24.10 8.98
N THR A 260 -1.06 24.56 8.74
CA THR A 260 -0.73 25.97 8.50
C THR A 260 0.24 26.10 7.33
N ILE A 261 0.19 27.22 6.64
CA ILE A 261 1.06 27.50 5.49
C ILE A 261 2.54 27.37 5.84
N LYS A 262 2.93 27.92 7.01
CA LYS A 262 4.31 27.86 7.48
C LYS A 262 4.80 26.41 7.67
N HIS A 263 4.01 25.61 8.33
CA HIS A 263 4.34 24.20 8.58
C HIS A 263 4.38 23.40 7.27
N PHE A 264 3.43 23.60 6.35
CA PHE A 264 3.45 22.92 5.05
C PHE A 264 4.68 23.33 4.21
N LYS A 265 5.07 24.60 4.18
CA LYS A 265 6.31 25.04 3.50
C LYS A 265 7.54 24.34 4.06
N VAL A 266 7.65 24.21 5.37
CA VAL A 266 8.77 23.52 6.03
C VAL A 266 8.73 22.01 5.73
N ALA A 267 7.55 21.39 5.85
CA ALA A 267 7.36 19.96 5.60
C ALA A 267 7.72 19.59 4.16
N LEU A 268 7.24 20.34 3.15
CA LEU A 268 7.56 20.11 1.75
C LEU A 268 9.07 20.29 1.45
N ARG A 269 9.73 21.27 2.07
CA ARG A 269 11.17 21.47 1.90
C ARG A 269 11.98 20.26 2.38
N LYS A 270 11.51 19.55 3.40
CA LYS A 270 12.14 18.32 3.90
C LYS A 270 11.72 17.09 3.12
N TYR A 271 10.45 17.02 2.72
CA TYR A 271 9.88 15.84 2.06
C TYR A 271 10.33 15.66 0.62
N LEU A 272 10.40 16.74 -0.18
CA LEU A 272 10.75 16.64 -1.60
C LEU A 272 12.17 16.09 -1.85
N PRO A 273 13.22 16.50 -1.12
CA PRO A 273 14.51 15.82 -1.22
C PRO A 273 14.40 14.33 -0.97
N TYR A 274 13.79 13.93 0.17
CA TYR A 274 13.56 12.52 0.47
C TYR A 274 12.81 11.79 -0.65
N TYR A 275 11.72 12.37 -1.17
CA TYR A 275 10.95 11.78 -2.27
C TYR A 275 11.81 11.51 -3.51
N ASN A 276 12.67 12.45 -3.86
CA ASN A 276 13.48 12.39 -5.08
C ASN A 276 14.78 11.58 -4.92
N THR A 277 15.35 11.46 -3.71
CA THR A 277 16.68 10.85 -3.50
C THR A 277 16.67 9.53 -2.73
N GLU A 278 15.63 9.27 -1.94
CA GLU A 278 15.62 8.11 -1.05
C GLU A 278 14.38 7.21 -1.26
N ARG A 279 13.26 7.79 -1.66
CA ARG A 279 12.00 7.05 -1.81
C ARG A 279 12.04 6.14 -3.02
N LEU A 280 11.83 4.82 -2.80
CA LEU A 280 11.76 3.83 -3.86
C LEU A 280 10.39 3.83 -4.56
N HIS A 281 10.40 3.77 -5.88
CA HIS A 281 9.21 3.82 -6.72
C HIS A 281 9.05 2.54 -7.54
N MET A 282 7.94 1.82 -7.35
CA MET A 282 7.64 0.58 -8.09
C MET A 282 7.60 0.80 -9.61
N GLY A 283 7.04 1.94 -10.06
CA GLY A 283 6.88 2.26 -11.48
C GLY A 283 8.18 2.56 -12.23
N ILE A 284 9.30 2.65 -11.53
CA ILE A 284 10.65 2.80 -12.07
C ILE A 284 11.60 1.75 -11.46
N ASN A 285 11.12 0.51 -11.36
CA ASN A 285 11.88 -0.65 -10.91
C ASN A 285 12.55 -0.47 -9.54
N TYR A 286 11.83 0.12 -8.58
CA TYR A 286 12.31 0.40 -7.22
C TYR A 286 13.55 1.29 -7.17
N GLN A 287 13.74 2.12 -8.18
CA GLN A 287 14.74 3.19 -8.17
C GLN A 287 14.16 4.45 -7.52
N THR A 288 15.04 5.35 -7.11
CA THR A 288 14.66 6.72 -6.79
C THR A 288 14.61 7.57 -8.06
N PRO A 289 13.83 8.65 -8.10
CA PRO A 289 13.84 9.58 -9.24
C PRO A 289 15.23 10.05 -9.65
N LEU A 290 16.08 10.35 -8.69
CA LEU A 290 17.46 10.81 -8.97
C LEU A 290 18.34 9.68 -9.53
N GLU A 291 18.18 8.43 -9.12
CA GLU A 291 18.89 7.30 -9.70
C GLU A 291 18.53 7.11 -11.18
N VAL A 292 17.26 7.30 -11.56
CA VAL A 292 16.82 7.25 -12.96
C VAL A 292 17.46 8.37 -13.76
N LEU A 293 17.47 9.62 -13.24
CA LEU A 293 18.06 10.77 -13.91
C LEU A 293 19.57 10.66 -14.12
N ARG A 294 20.29 9.93 -13.26
CA ARG A 294 21.73 9.71 -13.40
C ARG A 294 22.10 8.68 -14.46
N ARG A 295 21.14 7.86 -14.88
CA ARG A 295 21.33 6.80 -15.87
C ARG A 295 20.86 7.18 -17.27
N SER A 296 20.06 8.24 -17.38
CA SER A 296 19.55 8.80 -18.64
C SER A 296 20.44 9.94 -19.16
#